data_7b88e3ebf484df2f77d3d2d4c0ea91bd
#
_entry.id   7b88e3ebf484df2f77d3d2d4c0ea91bd
#
_cell.length_a   1.000
_cell.length_b   1.000
_cell.length_c   1.000
_cell.angle_alpha   90.00
_cell.angle_beta   90.00
_cell.angle_gamma   90.00
#
_symmetry.space_group_name_H-M   'P 1'
#
loop_
_entity.id
_entity.type
_entity.pdbx_description
1 polymer ?
#
loop_
_entity_poly.entity_id
_entity_poly.type
_entity_poly.pdbx_seq_one_letter_code
_entity_poly.pdbx_strand_id
1 'polypeptide(L)'
;MGSEMCIRDRLVIITLIQIGGLGVITVAVAFSLLSGKKVSLMQRSFMQESVSAPVVGGVVRLTGFILKGTFIIELSGALLMMPVFCKDYGLKGIWFAIFHSISAFCNAGFDVLGTADNQFASMTTYACNPVINITLMLLIVIGGIGFVTWEDIKNNKYHFKRYKMQSKLIIVTTAVLITVPAIIFMINDMMTGNEKMPVFKALFQSVTLRTAGFNTVDLNAMKQASVMIMIILMLIGGSPGSTAGGMKTTTFAVLMGNMVATFKRNKNIHFFERRIDNLSLIHI
;
A
#
# COMPACT_ATOMS: atom_id res chain seq x y z
N MET A 1 12.11 15.15 -6.96
CA MET A 1 12.99 14.84 -8.11
C MET A 1 12.53 15.64 -9.29
N GLY A 2 13.27 16.70 -9.56
CA GLY A 2 12.81 17.82 -10.38
C GLY A 2 12.73 17.58 -11.88
N SER A 3 12.24 18.60 -12.55
CA SER A 3 11.92 18.72 -13.97
C SER A 3 13.07 18.44 -14.96
N GLU A 4 14.29 18.26 -14.50
CA GLU A 4 15.47 18.04 -15.34
C GLU A 4 15.83 16.58 -15.62
N MET A 5 15.14 15.62 -14.98
CA MET A 5 15.41 14.21 -15.25
C MET A 5 14.93 13.80 -16.65
N CYS A 6 15.84 13.23 -17.42
CA CYS A 6 15.55 12.69 -18.73
C CYS A 6 14.49 11.59 -18.66
N ILE A 7 13.67 11.44 -19.70
CA ILE A 7 12.66 10.36 -19.80
C ILE A 7 13.30 8.97 -19.54
N ARG A 8 14.55 8.78 -19.99
CA ARG A 8 15.32 7.56 -19.76
C ARG A 8 15.54 7.27 -18.28
N ASP A 9 15.89 8.28 -17.48
CA ASP A 9 16.15 8.10 -16.05
C ASP A 9 14.85 7.77 -15.30
N ARG A 10 13.74 8.37 -15.71
CA ARG A 10 12.40 8.06 -15.17
C ARG A 10 11.95 6.63 -15.50
N LEU A 11 12.31 6.12 -16.68
CA LEU A 11 12.06 4.72 -17.07
C LEU A 11 12.85 3.75 -16.19
N VAL A 12 14.12 4.04 -15.91
CA VAL A 12 14.94 3.22 -15.01
C VAL A 12 14.33 3.19 -13.62
N ILE A 13 13.96 4.36 -13.08
CA ILE A 13 13.36 4.46 -11.75
C ILE A 13 12.06 3.66 -11.66
N ILE A 14 11.15 3.82 -12.62
CA ILE A 14 9.85 3.12 -12.58
C ILE A 14 10.03 1.60 -12.69
N THR A 15 11.01 1.15 -13.49
CA THR A 15 11.35 -0.27 -13.60
C THR A 15 11.87 -0.82 -12.27
N LEU A 16 12.75 -0.06 -11.59
CA LEU A 16 13.25 -0.44 -10.26
C LEU A 16 12.12 -0.45 -9.20
N ILE A 17 11.21 0.53 -9.24
CA ILE A 17 10.03 0.57 -8.39
C ILE A 17 9.17 -0.68 -8.60
N GLN A 18 8.92 -1.06 -9.85
CA GLN A 18 8.10 -2.22 -10.19
C GLN A 18 8.75 -3.53 -9.71
N ILE A 19 10.06 -3.68 -9.94
CA ILE A 19 10.82 -4.86 -9.48
C ILE A 19 10.85 -4.92 -7.94
N GLY A 20 11.09 -3.79 -7.29
CA GLY A 20 11.11 -3.70 -5.82
C GLY A 20 9.75 -3.95 -5.18
N GLY A 21 8.69 -3.35 -5.72
CA GLY A 21 7.32 -3.49 -5.20
C GLY A 21 6.75 -4.91 -5.32
N LEU A 22 6.97 -5.56 -6.45
CA LEU A 22 6.57 -6.97 -6.64
C LEU A 22 7.50 -7.96 -5.93
N GLY A 23 8.70 -7.52 -5.58
CA GLY A 23 9.77 -8.35 -5.05
C GLY A 23 10.60 -9.02 -6.16
N VAL A 24 11.91 -8.91 -6.01
CA VAL A 24 12.91 -9.40 -6.98
C VAL A 24 12.69 -10.88 -7.33
N ILE A 25 12.33 -11.69 -6.33
CA ILE A 25 12.10 -13.14 -6.52
C ILE A 25 10.87 -13.40 -7.39
N THR A 26 9.79 -12.65 -7.17
CA THR A 26 8.55 -12.76 -7.98
C THR A 26 8.83 -12.43 -9.44
N VAL A 27 9.60 -11.38 -9.70
CA VAL A 27 10.01 -10.96 -11.05
C VAL A 27 10.95 -11.98 -11.69
N ALA A 28 11.94 -12.50 -10.96
CA ALA A 28 12.86 -13.53 -11.47
C ALA A 28 12.13 -14.81 -11.89
N VAL A 29 11.12 -15.20 -11.12
CA VAL A 29 10.29 -16.36 -11.46
C VAL A 29 9.35 -16.05 -12.63
N ALA A 30 8.82 -14.83 -12.74
CA ALA A 30 8.07 -14.41 -13.91
C ALA A 30 8.91 -14.57 -15.19
N PHE A 31 10.16 -14.16 -15.17
CA PHE A 31 11.11 -14.36 -16.27
C PHE A 31 11.34 -15.85 -16.58
N SER A 32 11.49 -16.68 -15.55
CA SER A 32 11.66 -18.14 -15.72
C SER A 32 10.42 -18.76 -16.37
N LEU A 33 9.22 -18.35 -15.97
CA LEU A 33 7.97 -18.83 -16.55
C LEU A 33 7.79 -18.39 -18.01
N LEU A 34 8.10 -17.12 -18.32
CA LEU A 34 8.07 -16.60 -19.70
C LEU A 34 9.06 -17.31 -20.61
N SER A 35 10.22 -17.73 -20.07
CA SER A 35 11.24 -18.49 -20.79
C SER A 35 10.91 -19.99 -20.93
N GLY A 36 9.73 -20.44 -20.48
CA GLY A 36 9.31 -21.84 -20.55
C GLY A 36 10.07 -22.80 -19.63
N LYS A 37 10.91 -22.28 -18.72
CA LYS A 37 11.70 -23.11 -17.80
C LYS A 37 10.86 -23.62 -16.64
N LYS A 38 11.08 -24.86 -16.23
CA LYS A 38 10.44 -25.42 -15.03
C LYS A 38 11.03 -24.79 -13.77
N VAL A 39 10.15 -24.27 -12.90
CA VAL A 39 10.55 -23.68 -11.61
C VAL A 39 10.97 -24.79 -10.65
N SER A 40 12.20 -24.73 -10.13
CA SER A 40 12.75 -25.72 -9.18
C SER A 40 12.05 -25.61 -7.82
N LEU A 41 12.16 -26.67 -6.99
CA LEU A 41 11.60 -26.68 -5.63
C LEU A 41 12.20 -25.57 -4.75
N MET A 42 13.49 -25.33 -4.88
CA MET A 42 14.18 -24.25 -4.14
C MET A 42 13.64 -22.86 -4.51
N GLN A 43 13.44 -22.60 -5.81
CA GLN A 43 12.82 -21.36 -6.27
C GLN A 43 11.40 -21.20 -5.74
N ARG A 44 10.61 -22.28 -5.67
CA ARG A 44 9.26 -22.26 -5.11
C ARG A 44 9.26 -21.95 -3.61
N SER A 45 10.24 -22.43 -2.85
CA SER A 45 10.40 -22.11 -1.43
C SER A 45 10.69 -20.63 -1.22
N PHE A 46 11.63 -20.07 -1.98
CA PHE A 46 11.90 -18.61 -1.94
C PHE A 46 10.69 -17.76 -2.35
N MET A 47 9.91 -18.21 -3.34
CA MET A 47 8.67 -17.54 -3.71
C MET A 47 7.64 -17.58 -2.58
N GLN A 48 7.48 -18.73 -1.95
CA GLN A 48 6.56 -18.89 -0.81
C GLN A 48 6.87 -17.87 0.28
N GLU A 49 8.14 -17.74 0.63
CA GLU A 49 8.59 -16.79 1.65
C GLU A 49 8.36 -15.35 1.21
N SER A 50 8.74 -14.99 -0.02
CA SER A 50 8.59 -13.64 -0.59
C SER A 50 7.13 -13.15 -0.61
N VAL A 51 6.20 -14.02 -0.97
CA VAL A 51 4.76 -13.71 -1.06
C VAL A 51 4.03 -14.00 0.25
N SER A 52 4.73 -14.54 1.25
CA SER A 52 4.14 -15.01 2.52
C SER A 52 3.01 -16.02 2.31
N ALA A 53 3.17 -16.92 1.32
CA ALA A 53 2.17 -17.93 1.01
C ALA A 53 2.23 -19.08 2.02
N PRO A 54 1.08 -19.64 2.45
CA PRO A 54 1.06 -20.68 3.48
C PRO A 54 1.61 -22.03 3.02
N VAL A 55 1.67 -22.30 1.71
CA VAL A 55 2.07 -23.61 1.15
C VAL A 55 2.90 -23.41 -0.13
N VAL A 56 3.94 -24.24 -0.32
CA VAL A 56 4.77 -24.26 -1.54
C VAL A 56 3.95 -24.69 -2.77
N GLY A 57 2.97 -25.57 -2.56
CA GLY A 57 2.08 -26.02 -3.64
C GLY A 57 1.20 -24.89 -4.14
N GLY A 58 1.21 -24.62 -5.45
CA GLY A 58 0.39 -23.58 -6.08
C GLY A 58 1.00 -22.18 -6.13
N VAL A 59 2.19 -21.94 -5.54
CA VAL A 59 2.87 -20.63 -5.54
C VAL A 59 3.08 -20.10 -6.96
N VAL A 60 3.40 -20.95 -7.92
CA VAL A 60 3.55 -20.55 -9.33
C VAL A 60 2.24 -20.00 -9.91
N ARG A 61 1.10 -20.65 -9.58
CA ARG A 61 -0.23 -20.18 -10.00
C ARG A 61 -0.58 -18.84 -9.34
N LEU A 62 -0.25 -18.70 -8.05
CA LEU A 62 -0.43 -17.48 -7.29
C LEU A 62 0.40 -16.33 -7.90
N THR A 63 1.66 -16.57 -8.25
CA THR A 63 2.52 -15.57 -8.91
C THR A 63 1.93 -15.11 -10.24
N GLY A 64 1.46 -16.03 -11.08
CA GLY A 64 0.78 -15.66 -12.32
C GLY A 64 -0.50 -14.82 -12.08
N PHE A 65 -1.23 -15.11 -11.01
CA PHE A 65 -2.39 -14.31 -10.59
C PHE A 65 -1.98 -12.92 -10.13
N ILE A 66 -0.92 -12.80 -9.32
CA ILE A 66 -0.36 -11.53 -8.84
C ILE A 66 0.05 -10.66 -10.03
N LEU A 67 0.87 -11.18 -10.94
CA LEU A 67 1.37 -10.43 -12.10
C LEU A 67 0.23 -9.90 -12.98
N LYS A 68 -0.75 -10.74 -13.30
CA LYS A 68 -1.91 -10.33 -14.08
C LYS A 68 -2.76 -9.29 -13.34
N GLY A 69 -2.99 -9.51 -12.05
CA GLY A 69 -3.76 -8.60 -11.19
C GLY A 69 -3.09 -7.23 -11.09
N THR A 70 -1.79 -7.20 -10.82
CA THR A 70 -0.99 -5.97 -10.77
C THR A 70 -1.11 -5.18 -12.07
N PHE A 71 -0.84 -5.82 -13.21
CA PHE A 71 -0.92 -5.15 -14.50
C PHE A 71 -2.31 -4.55 -14.78
N ILE A 72 -3.38 -5.30 -14.48
CA ILE A 72 -4.76 -4.82 -14.68
C ILE A 72 -5.06 -3.63 -13.76
N ILE A 73 -4.66 -3.69 -12.49
CA ILE A 73 -4.93 -2.64 -11.51
C ILE A 73 -4.14 -1.37 -11.85
N GLU A 74 -2.85 -1.49 -12.17
CA GLU A 74 -2.01 -0.37 -12.57
C GLU A 74 -2.50 0.27 -13.87
N LEU A 75 -2.87 -0.52 -14.85
CA LEU A 75 -3.44 -0.02 -16.11
C LEU A 75 -4.77 0.71 -15.86
N SER A 76 -5.65 0.16 -15.02
CA SER A 76 -6.92 0.81 -14.69
C SER A 76 -6.71 2.14 -13.96
N GLY A 77 -5.76 2.19 -13.02
CA GLY A 77 -5.39 3.43 -12.32
C GLY A 77 -4.83 4.49 -13.28
N ALA A 78 -3.95 4.09 -14.19
CA ALA A 78 -3.42 4.99 -15.22
C ALA A 78 -4.53 5.53 -16.11
N LEU A 79 -5.45 4.69 -16.60
CA LEU A 79 -6.58 5.09 -17.43
C LEU A 79 -7.53 6.06 -16.73
N LEU A 80 -7.78 5.88 -15.43
CA LEU A 80 -8.62 6.79 -14.64
C LEU A 80 -7.98 8.17 -14.44
N MET A 81 -6.65 8.24 -14.24
CA MET A 81 -5.94 9.50 -14.03
C MET A 81 -5.58 10.21 -15.34
N MET A 82 -5.50 9.48 -16.46
CA MET A 82 -5.08 9.98 -17.77
C MET A 82 -5.88 11.22 -18.24
N PRO A 83 -7.23 11.29 -18.17
CA PRO A 83 -7.97 12.45 -18.61
C PRO A 83 -7.58 13.73 -17.87
N VAL A 84 -7.30 13.63 -16.57
CA VAL A 84 -6.92 14.78 -15.76
C VAL A 84 -5.52 15.26 -16.12
N PHE A 85 -4.54 14.36 -16.15
CA PHE A 85 -3.17 14.74 -16.51
C PHE A 85 -3.02 15.18 -17.97
N CYS A 86 -3.77 14.59 -18.91
CA CYS A 86 -3.73 15.01 -20.31
C CYS A 86 -4.34 16.39 -20.52
N LYS A 87 -5.32 16.80 -19.71
CA LYS A 87 -5.87 18.15 -19.75
C LYS A 87 -4.82 19.20 -19.37
N ASP A 88 -3.96 18.91 -18.39
CA ASP A 88 -3.00 19.88 -17.85
C ASP A 88 -1.64 19.83 -18.58
N TYR A 89 -1.21 18.64 -19.02
CA TYR A 89 0.13 18.40 -19.61
C TYR A 89 0.12 17.89 -21.06
N GLY A 90 -1.05 17.82 -21.70
CA GLY A 90 -1.18 17.27 -23.06
C GLY A 90 -0.71 15.80 -23.13
N LEU A 91 0.02 15.43 -24.19
CA LEU A 91 0.49 14.06 -24.40
C LEU A 91 1.45 13.55 -23.29
N LYS A 92 2.16 14.45 -22.61
CA LYS A 92 3.01 14.06 -21.46
C LYS A 92 2.18 13.55 -20.29
N GLY A 93 0.91 13.93 -20.20
CA GLY A 93 -0.03 13.46 -19.18
C GLY A 93 -0.24 11.95 -19.19
N ILE A 94 -0.13 11.29 -20.35
CA ILE A 94 -0.21 9.82 -20.45
C ILE A 94 0.91 9.17 -19.63
N TRP A 95 2.14 9.66 -19.81
CA TRP A 95 3.29 9.20 -19.08
C TRP A 95 3.17 9.46 -17.58
N PHE A 96 2.66 10.62 -17.19
CA PHE A 96 2.45 10.97 -15.79
C PHE A 96 1.42 10.04 -15.13
N ALA A 97 0.32 9.72 -15.83
CA ALA A 97 -0.69 8.79 -15.34
C ALA A 97 -0.12 7.39 -15.10
N ILE A 98 0.68 6.87 -16.05
CA ILE A 98 1.32 5.55 -15.91
C ILE A 98 2.31 5.57 -14.74
N PHE A 99 3.17 6.59 -14.67
CA PHE A 99 4.17 6.69 -13.61
C PHE A 99 3.54 6.72 -12.22
N HIS A 100 2.55 7.58 -12.00
CA HIS A 100 1.90 7.70 -10.70
C HIS A 100 1.08 6.47 -10.34
N SER A 101 0.48 5.79 -11.32
CA SER A 101 -0.24 4.54 -11.07
C SER A 101 0.68 3.44 -10.53
N ILE A 102 1.81 3.22 -11.18
CA ILE A 102 2.81 2.24 -10.74
C ILE A 102 3.42 2.65 -9.39
N SER A 103 3.82 3.91 -9.24
CA SER A 103 4.40 4.43 -8.01
C SER A 103 3.44 4.29 -6.82
N ALA A 104 2.15 4.55 -7.02
CA ALA A 104 1.13 4.43 -5.97
C ALA A 104 0.85 2.97 -5.61
N PHE A 105 0.71 2.10 -6.61
CA PHE A 105 0.48 0.68 -6.38
C PHE A 105 1.66 0.00 -5.66
N CYS A 106 2.88 0.36 -6.04
CA CYS A 106 4.09 -0.13 -5.40
C CYS A 106 4.40 0.54 -4.05
N ASN A 107 3.57 1.47 -3.58
CA ASN A 107 3.80 2.26 -2.35
C ASN A 107 5.18 2.92 -2.33
N ALA A 108 5.63 3.46 -3.47
CA ALA A 108 6.96 4.04 -3.64
C ALA A 108 7.00 5.56 -3.39
N GLY A 109 5.87 6.26 -3.61
CA GLY A 109 5.74 7.69 -3.32
C GLY A 109 6.52 8.64 -4.22
N PHE A 110 7.07 8.13 -5.32
CA PHE A 110 7.75 8.98 -6.28
C PHE A 110 6.74 9.71 -7.18
N ASP A 111 6.99 10.99 -7.40
CA ASP A 111 6.22 11.83 -8.32
C ASP A 111 7.14 12.44 -9.39
N VAL A 112 6.54 12.94 -10.46
CA VAL A 112 7.21 13.61 -11.59
C VAL A 112 6.65 15.01 -11.84
N LEU A 113 5.91 15.58 -10.88
CA LEU A 113 5.24 16.86 -10.99
C LEU A 113 6.11 18.04 -10.54
N GLY A 114 7.26 17.78 -9.92
CA GLY A 114 8.18 18.82 -9.47
C GLY A 114 8.63 19.72 -10.62
N THR A 115 8.61 21.03 -10.37
CA THR A 115 9.12 22.08 -11.26
C THR A 115 10.37 22.72 -10.65
N ALA A 116 11.08 23.55 -11.43
CA ALA A 116 12.25 24.29 -10.93
C ALA A 116 11.90 25.18 -9.73
N ASP A 117 10.70 25.77 -9.75
CA ASP A 117 10.22 26.68 -8.70
C ASP A 117 9.64 25.91 -7.47
N ASN A 118 9.12 24.69 -7.69
CA ASN A 118 8.55 23.85 -6.64
C ASN A 118 9.00 22.39 -6.82
N GLN A 119 10.19 22.08 -6.30
CA GLN A 119 10.81 20.76 -6.45
C GLN A 119 10.07 19.65 -5.70
N PHE A 120 9.34 19.99 -4.63
CA PHE A 120 8.64 19.06 -3.75
C PHE A 120 7.11 19.17 -3.89
N ALA A 121 6.62 19.42 -5.11
CA ALA A 121 5.20 19.64 -5.37
C ALA A 121 4.33 18.44 -4.93
N SER A 122 4.81 17.21 -5.11
CA SER A 122 4.04 15.98 -4.90
C SER A 122 2.63 16.10 -5.51
N MET A 123 1.57 15.67 -4.79
CA MET A 123 0.18 15.77 -5.24
C MET A 123 -0.55 17.02 -4.70
N THR A 124 0.18 18.02 -4.17
CA THR A 124 -0.45 19.22 -3.58
C THR A 124 -1.29 20.00 -4.59
N THR A 125 -0.84 20.09 -5.85
CA THR A 125 -1.58 20.72 -6.94
C THR A 125 -2.93 20.04 -7.20
N TYR A 126 -3.03 18.73 -6.96
CA TYR A 126 -4.24 17.93 -7.16
C TYR A 126 -4.97 17.58 -5.86
N ALA A 127 -4.66 18.27 -4.76
CA ALA A 127 -5.24 18.00 -3.44
C ALA A 127 -6.79 18.06 -3.42
N CYS A 128 -7.40 18.87 -4.29
CA CYS A 128 -8.86 18.98 -4.41
C CYS A 128 -9.46 18.18 -5.57
N ASN A 129 -8.65 17.43 -6.33
CA ASN A 129 -9.16 16.63 -7.45
C ASN A 129 -9.60 15.24 -6.97
N PRO A 130 -10.92 14.92 -6.97
CA PRO A 130 -11.41 13.66 -6.41
C PRO A 130 -10.97 12.45 -7.23
N VAL A 131 -10.84 12.57 -8.55
CA VAL A 131 -10.46 11.45 -9.41
C VAL A 131 -9.04 10.97 -9.09
N ILE A 132 -8.08 11.89 -9.03
CA ILE A 132 -6.68 11.56 -8.71
C ILE A 132 -6.58 11.01 -7.30
N ASN A 133 -7.17 11.72 -6.30
CA ASN A 133 -7.05 11.32 -4.90
C ASN A 133 -7.67 9.94 -4.63
N ILE A 134 -8.88 9.67 -5.13
CA ILE A 134 -9.53 8.37 -4.92
C ILE A 134 -8.74 7.27 -5.63
N THR A 135 -8.28 7.51 -6.85
CA THR A 135 -7.51 6.51 -7.61
C THR A 135 -6.20 6.17 -6.90
N LEU A 136 -5.44 7.18 -6.45
CA LEU A 136 -4.19 6.97 -5.71
C LEU A 136 -4.45 6.23 -4.39
N MET A 137 -5.45 6.66 -3.59
CA MET A 137 -5.79 5.97 -2.34
C MET A 137 -6.15 4.51 -2.57
N LEU A 138 -6.94 4.20 -3.60
CA LEU A 138 -7.31 2.82 -3.93
C LEU A 138 -6.08 2.00 -4.34
N LEU A 139 -5.20 2.54 -5.20
CA LEU A 139 -3.98 1.87 -5.61
C LEU A 139 -3.08 1.55 -4.42
N ILE A 140 -2.84 2.51 -3.53
CA ILE A 140 -2.05 2.36 -2.30
C ILE A 140 -2.64 1.27 -1.40
N VAL A 141 -3.95 1.32 -1.15
CA VAL A 141 -4.62 0.36 -0.27
C VAL A 141 -4.58 -1.05 -0.88
N ILE A 142 -4.89 -1.19 -2.17
CA ILE A 142 -4.89 -2.48 -2.86
C ILE A 142 -3.48 -3.08 -2.88
N GLY A 143 -2.45 -2.30 -3.18
CA GLY A 143 -1.04 -2.73 -3.11
C GLY A 143 -0.63 -3.14 -1.70
N GLY A 144 -1.09 -2.41 -0.68
CA GLY A 144 -0.74 -2.62 0.73
C GLY A 144 -1.49 -3.74 1.46
N ILE A 145 -2.60 -4.28 0.92
CA ILE A 145 -3.40 -5.34 1.57
C ILE A 145 -2.70 -6.71 1.54
N GLY A 146 -1.82 -6.95 0.56
CA GLY A 146 -1.12 -8.22 0.40
C GLY A 146 -1.80 -9.19 -0.58
N PHE A 147 -0.95 -9.88 -1.34
CA PHE A 147 -1.37 -10.70 -2.48
C PHE A 147 -2.16 -11.95 -2.08
N VAL A 148 -1.86 -12.54 -0.92
CA VAL A 148 -2.62 -13.68 -0.38
C VAL A 148 -4.04 -13.27 0.00
N THR A 149 -4.22 -12.04 0.48
CA THR A 149 -5.55 -11.49 0.76
C THR A 149 -6.36 -11.27 -0.53
N TRP A 150 -5.71 -10.88 -1.65
CA TRP A 150 -6.39 -10.80 -2.95
C TRP A 150 -6.93 -12.16 -3.42
N GLU A 151 -6.13 -13.21 -3.24
CA GLU A 151 -6.57 -14.58 -3.56
C GLU A 151 -7.78 -14.98 -2.73
N ASP A 152 -7.78 -14.65 -1.45
CA ASP A 152 -8.88 -14.95 -0.53
C ASP A 152 -10.16 -14.17 -0.89
N ILE A 153 -10.03 -12.87 -1.22
CA ILE A 153 -11.13 -12.03 -1.71
C ILE A 153 -11.71 -12.60 -3.01
N LYS A 154 -10.84 -13.01 -3.96
CA LYS A 154 -11.29 -13.59 -5.22
C LYS A 154 -12.08 -14.88 -5.03
N ASN A 155 -11.61 -15.76 -4.13
CA ASN A 155 -12.20 -17.07 -3.90
C ASN A 155 -13.51 -16.99 -3.10
N ASN A 156 -13.58 -16.12 -2.09
CA ASN A 156 -14.70 -16.04 -1.15
C ASN A 156 -15.64 -14.84 -1.41
N LYS A 157 -15.28 -13.92 -2.33
CA LYS A 157 -16.06 -12.73 -2.70
C LYS A 157 -16.59 -11.97 -1.47
N TYR A 158 -17.92 -11.84 -1.34
CA TYR A 158 -18.58 -11.09 -0.25
C TYR A 158 -18.75 -11.87 1.05
N HIS A 159 -18.32 -13.16 1.12
CA HIS A 159 -18.53 -13.98 2.30
C HIS A 159 -17.39 -13.80 3.32
N PHE A 160 -17.35 -12.66 4.03
CA PHE A 160 -16.32 -12.34 5.02
C PHE A 160 -16.09 -13.44 6.07
N LYS A 161 -17.15 -14.16 6.46
CA LYS A 161 -17.04 -15.28 7.43
C LYS A 161 -16.12 -16.41 6.94
N ARG A 162 -16.02 -16.63 5.63
CA ARG A 162 -15.20 -17.69 5.00
C ARG A 162 -13.73 -17.30 4.80
N TYR A 163 -13.38 -16.03 5.00
CA TYR A 163 -12.00 -15.57 4.84
C TYR A 163 -11.08 -16.21 5.87
N LYS A 164 -9.83 -16.42 5.47
CA LYS A 164 -8.77 -16.85 6.39
C LYS A 164 -8.62 -15.82 7.50
N MET A 165 -8.25 -16.27 8.70
CA MET A 165 -8.06 -15.40 9.87
C MET A 165 -7.10 -14.23 9.57
N GLN A 166 -5.99 -14.51 8.87
CA GLN A 166 -5.02 -13.50 8.45
C GLN A 166 -5.66 -12.43 7.58
N SER A 167 -6.45 -12.80 6.57
CA SER A 167 -7.11 -11.84 5.68
C SER A 167 -8.13 -10.98 6.43
N LYS A 168 -8.90 -11.56 7.37
CA LYS A 168 -9.82 -10.83 8.24
C LYS A 168 -9.07 -9.80 9.08
N LEU A 169 -7.97 -10.22 9.71
CA LEU A 169 -7.15 -9.36 10.55
C LEU A 169 -6.57 -8.19 9.73
N ILE A 170 -6.05 -8.47 8.55
CA ILE A 170 -5.49 -7.45 7.63
C ILE A 170 -6.56 -6.42 7.25
N ILE A 171 -7.74 -6.86 6.82
CA ILE A 171 -8.80 -5.96 6.38
C ILE A 171 -9.28 -5.06 7.52
N VAL A 172 -9.55 -5.66 8.69
CA VAL A 172 -10.02 -4.91 9.86
C VAL A 172 -8.95 -3.92 10.35
N THR A 173 -7.71 -4.37 10.50
CA THR A 173 -6.61 -3.50 10.95
C THR A 173 -6.35 -2.38 9.94
N THR A 174 -6.39 -2.67 8.64
CA THR A 174 -6.27 -1.65 7.59
C THR A 174 -7.38 -0.61 7.69
N ALA A 175 -8.63 -1.04 7.83
CA ALA A 175 -9.76 -0.13 7.98
C ALA A 175 -9.61 0.77 9.22
N VAL A 176 -9.22 0.22 10.36
CA VAL A 176 -8.98 0.98 11.59
C VAL A 176 -7.83 1.98 11.41
N LEU A 177 -6.70 1.55 10.84
CA LEU A 177 -5.52 2.40 10.61
C LEU A 177 -5.76 3.51 9.55
N ILE A 178 -6.80 3.42 8.76
CA ILE A 178 -7.21 4.49 7.84
C ILE A 178 -8.24 5.40 8.51
N THR A 179 -9.28 4.84 9.12
CA THR A 179 -10.41 5.63 9.62
C THR A 179 -10.09 6.42 10.88
N VAL A 180 -9.40 5.80 11.85
CA VAL A 180 -9.09 6.46 13.12
C VAL A 180 -8.17 7.66 12.94
N PRO A 181 -7.03 7.57 12.22
CA PRO A 181 -6.19 8.74 12.01
C PRO A 181 -6.86 9.81 11.14
N ALA A 182 -7.66 9.44 10.15
CA ALA A 182 -8.41 10.40 9.35
C ALA A 182 -9.35 11.24 10.21
N ILE A 183 -10.05 10.63 11.17
CA ILE A 183 -10.91 11.33 12.13
C ILE A 183 -10.08 12.24 13.03
N ILE A 184 -8.94 11.78 13.53
CA ILE A 184 -8.05 12.58 14.39
C ILE A 184 -7.53 13.81 13.62
N PHE A 185 -7.08 13.65 12.39
CA PHE A 185 -6.62 14.76 11.56
C PHE A 185 -7.75 15.77 11.30
N MET A 186 -8.96 15.30 11.02
CA MET A 186 -10.12 16.17 10.86
C MET A 186 -10.40 16.99 12.12
N ILE A 187 -10.41 16.35 13.30
CA ILE A 187 -10.69 17.02 14.57
C ILE A 187 -9.60 18.04 14.89
N ASN A 188 -8.34 17.67 14.74
CA ASN A 188 -7.21 18.57 15.03
C ASN A 188 -7.25 19.82 14.15
N ASP A 189 -7.57 19.68 12.89
CA ASP A 189 -7.62 20.79 11.95
C ASP A 189 -8.83 21.71 12.21
N MET A 190 -9.98 21.14 12.58
CA MET A 190 -11.16 21.90 12.98
C MET A 190 -10.95 22.73 14.26
N MET A 191 -10.18 22.20 15.23
CA MET A 191 -9.92 22.89 16.50
C MET A 191 -8.94 24.06 16.38
N THR A 192 -8.21 24.19 15.27
CA THR A 192 -7.15 25.19 15.12
C THR A 192 -7.60 26.48 14.45
N GLY A 193 -8.79 26.53 13.86
CA GLY A 193 -9.23 27.68 13.07
C GLY A 193 -8.48 27.87 11.74
N ASN A 194 -7.48 27.08 11.44
CA ASN A 194 -6.82 27.05 10.14
C ASN A 194 -7.75 26.41 9.10
N GLU A 195 -7.52 26.71 7.82
CA GLU A 195 -8.35 26.23 6.70
C GLU A 195 -8.82 24.80 6.94
N LYS A 196 -10.14 24.61 7.02
CA LYS A 196 -10.77 23.33 7.26
C LYS A 196 -10.21 22.29 6.28
N MET A 197 -9.51 21.28 6.80
CA MET A 197 -8.98 20.20 5.97
C MET A 197 -10.15 19.43 5.37
N PRO A 198 -10.39 19.45 4.06
CA PRO A 198 -11.46 18.65 3.48
C PRO A 198 -11.29 17.17 3.86
N VAL A 199 -12.41 16.47 4.04
CA VAL A 199 -12.41 15.03 4.37
C VAL A 199 -11.48 14.23 3.49
N PHE A 200 -11.40 14.58 2.20
CA PHE A 200 -10.49 13.95 1.25
C PHE A 200 -9.01 14.09 1.61
N LYS A 201 -8.58 15.27 2.04
CA LYS A 201 -7.18 15.51 2.45
C LYS A 201 -6.83 14.69 3.69
N ALA A 202 -7.73 14.63 4.68
CA ALA A 202 -7.54 13.85 5.90
C ALA A 202 -7.48 12.34 5.62
N LEU A 203 -8.37 11.83 4.76
CA LEU A 203 -8.35 10.44 4.30
C LEU A 203 -7.07 10.12 3.51
N PHE A 204 -6.71 10.99 2.57
CA PHE A 204 -5.49 10.80 1.78
C PHE A 204 -4.26 10.77 2.68
N GLN A 205 -4.17 11.71 3.62
CA GLN A 205 -3.05 11.76 4.57
C GLN A 205 -2.97 10.48 5.42
N SER A 206 -4.11 9.96 5.90
CA SER A 206 -4.15 8.69 6.63
C SER A 206 -3.72 7.49 5.79
N VAL A 207 -4.10 7.45 4.51
CA VAL A 207 -3.71 6.36 3.59
C VAL A 207 -2.23 6.43 3.23
N THR A 208 -1.70 7.63 2.93
CA THR A 208 -0.31 7.80 2.48
C THR A 208 0.71 7.45 3.56
N LEU A 209 0.37 7.61 4.85
CA LEU A 209 1.23 7.24 5.97
C LEU A 209 1.55 5.75 6.05
N ARG A 210 0.79 4.92 5.35
CA ARG A 210 1.05 3.47 5.24
C ARG A 210 2.15 3.16 4.22
N THR A 211 3.27 3.86 4.34
CA THR A 211 4.49 3.74 3.51
C THR A 211 4.31 4.10 2.03
N ALA A 212 3.29 4.90 1.68
CA ALA A 212 3.09 5.31 0.29
C ALA A 212 3.93 6.53 -0.10
N GLY A 213 3.98 7.58 0.73
CA GLY A 213 4.88 8.71 0.55
C GLY A 213 4.37 9.88 -0.30
N PHE A 214 3.15 9.83 -0.84
CA PHE A 214 2.56 10.97 -1.55
C PHE A 214 2.02 12.02 -0.58
N ASN A 215 2.11 13.29 -0.95
CA ASN A 215 1.66 14.42 -0.15
C ASN A 215 0.61 15.25 -0.87
N THR A 216 -0.48 15.56 -0.18
CA THR A 216 -1.53 16.48 -0.66
C THR A 216 -1.65 17.72 0.23
N VAL A 217 -0.91 17.77 1.34
CA VAL A 217 -0.93 18.82 2.35
C VAL A 217 0.49 19.28 2.63
N ASP A 218 0.67 20.56 2.92
CA ASP A 218 1.95 21.05 3.44
C ASP A 218 2.16 20.55 4.87
N LEU A 219 3.16 19.69 5.06
CA LEU A 219 3.48 19.11 6.36
C LEU A 219 3.96 20.14 7.37
N ASN A 220 4.58 21.23 6.90
CA ASN A 220 5.07 22.30 7.77
C ASN A 220 3.93 23.13 8.37
N ALA A 221 2.78 23.16 7.71
CA ALA A 221 1.59 23.85 8.20
C ALA A 221 0.77 23.03 9.21
N MET A 222 1.12 21.73 9.39
CA MET A 222 0.39 20.83 10.30
C MET A 222 0.82 21.06 11.76
N LYS A 223 -0.11 20.78 12.68
CA LYS A 223 0.21 20.81 14.12
C LYS A 223 1.22 19.75 14.52
N GLN A 224 2.07 20.06 15.50
CA GLN A 224 3.03 19.13 16.06
C GLN A 224 2.40 17.82 16.55
N ALA A 225 1.21 17.87 17.15
CA ALA A 225 0.47 16.69 17.58
C ALA A 225 0.11 15.77 16.39
N SER A 226 -0.34 16.33 15.27
CA SER A 226 -0.64 15.57 14.04
C SER A 226 0.63 14.98 13.45
N VAL A 227 1.73 15.73 13.41
CA VAL A 227 3.03 15.24 12.92
C VAL A 227 3.53 14.09 13.79
N MET A 228 3.38 14.16 15.11
CA MET A 228 3.80 13.09 16.03
C MET A 228 2.99 11.80 15.78
N ILE A 229 1.68 11.91 15.56
CA ILE A 229 0.82 10.77 15.19
C ILE A 229 1.25 10.21 13.83
N MET A 230 1.58 11.06 12.87
CA MET A 230 2.07 10.64 11.56
C MET A 230 3.35 9.80 11.66
N ILE A 231 4.31 10.22 12.47
CA ILE A 231 5.56 9.48 12.70
C ILE A 231 5.28 8.09 13.27
N ILE A 232 4.37 7.99 14.25
CA ILE A 232 3.96 6.69 14.82
C ILE A 232 3.29 5.81 13.76
N LEU A 233 2.41 6.37 12.94
CA LEU A 233 1.72 5.63 11.89
C LEU A 233 2.64 5.16 10.77
N MET A 234 3.67 5.94 10.43
CA MET A 234 4.68 5.57 9.43
C MET A 234 5.49 4.32 9.84
N LEU A 235 5.58 3.98 11.13
CA LEU A 235 6.17 2.73 11.58
C LEU A 235 5.31 1.51 11.20
N ILE A 236 3.98 1.70 11.07
CA ILE A 236 3.02 0.64 10.76
C ILE A 236 2.77 0.64 9.25
N GLY A 237 3.44 -0.24 8.56
CA GLY A 237 3.35 -0.34 7.10
C GLY A 237 2.19 -1.19 6.60
N GLY A 238 2.42 -1.89 5.51
CA GLY A 238 1.43 -2.77 4.88
C GLY A 238 1.38 -4.17 5.46
N SER A 239 0.66 -5.03 4.76
CA SER A 239 0.43 -6.42 5.15
C SER A 239 1.57 -7.34 4.69
N PRO A 240 1.73 -8.53 5.26
CA PRO A 240 2.65 -9.54 4.74
C PRO A 240 2.35 -9.85 3.27
N GLY A 241 3.40 -10.00 2.46
CA GLY A 241 3.25 -10.26 1.03
C GLY A 241 2.53 -9.13 0.28
N SER A 242 2.79 -7.87 0.62
CA SER A 242 2.31 -6.67 -0.05
C SER A 242 3.47 -5.87 -0.63
N THR A 243 3.17 -4.85 -1.42
CA THR A 243 4.14 -3.91 -1.96
C THR A 243 4.69 -2.93 -0.91
N ALA A 244 4.01 -2.79 0.24
CA ALA A 244 4.34 -1.85 1.30
C ALA A 244 5.43 -2.37 2.26
N GLY A 245 6.27 -1.48 2.75
CA GLY A 245 7.30 -1.73 3.74
C GLY A 245 6.81 -1.67 5.19
N GLY A 246 7.72 -1.37 6.12
CA GLY A 246 7.43 -1.14 7.54
C GLY A 246 7.03 -2.41 8.34
N MET A 247 6.67 -2.18 9.61
CA MET A 247 6.14 -3.24 10.48
C MET A 247 4.80 -3.72 9.93
N LYS A 248 4.64 -5.05 9.78
CA LYS A 248 3.46 -5.60 9.14
C LYS A 248 2.20 -5.39 9.99
N THR A 249 1.08 -5.09 9.31
CA THR A 249 -0.22 -4.87 9.98
C THR A 249 -0.64 -6.04 10.86
N THR A 250 -0.29 -7.27 10.49
CA THR A 250 -0.55 -8.47 11.31
C THR A 250 0.27 -8.46 12.59
N THR A 251 1.55 -8.09 12.53
CA THR A 251 2.41 -7.96 13.72
C THR A 251 1.87 -6.91 14.66
N PHE A 252 1.50 -5.73 14.15
CA PHE A 252 0.89 -4.68 14.96
C PHE A 252 -0.42 -5.15 15.63
N ALA A 253 -1.30 -5.80 14.87
CA ALA A 253 -2.58 -6.30 15.39
C ALA A 253 -2.36 -7.34 16.50
N VAL A 254 -1.39 -8.24 16.34
CA VAL A 254 -1.07 -9.26 17.34
C VAL A 254 -0.47 -8.62 18.59
N LEU A 255 0.42 -7.62 18.45
CA LEU A 255 0.95 -6.88 19.60
C LEU A 255 -0.17 -6.17 20.37
N MET A 256 -1.07 -5.48 19.69
CA MET A 256 -2.24 -4.84 20.33
C MET A 256 -3.15 -5.87 21.01
N GLY A 257 -3.41 -7.01 20.36
CA GLY A 257 -4.18 -8.10 20.92
C GLY A 257 -3.53 -8.68 22.18
N ASN A 258 -2.20 -8.82 22.19
CA ASN A 258 -1.44 -9.29 23.35
C ASN A 258 -1.53 -8.29 24.51
N MET A 259 -1.35 -7.01 24.25
CA MET A 259 -1.53 -5.96 25.26
C MET A 259 -2.91 -6.06 25.90
N VAL A 260 -3.98 -6.09 25.11
CA VAL A 260 -5.36 -6.19 25.61
C VAL A 260 -5.58 -7.48 26.39
N ALA A 261 -5.06 -8.62 25.93
CA ALA A 261 -5.16 -9.89 26.64
C ALA A 261 -4.46 -9.84 28.00
N THR A 262 -3.25 -9.25 28.07
CA THR A 262 -2.50 -9.07 29.31
C THR A 262 -3.24 -8.18 30.30
N PHE A 263 -3.79 -7.04 29.85
CA PHE A 263 -4.60 -6.16 30.72
C PHE A 263 -5.86 -6.86 31.25
N LYS A 264 -6.48 -7.71 30.42
CA LYS A 264 -7.64 -8.53 30.83
C LYS A 264 -7.27 -9.79 31.61
N ARG A 265 -5.99 -10.00 31.90
CA ARG A 265 -5.45 -11.23 32.56
C ARG A 265 -5.82 -12.53 31.85
N ASN A 266 -6.02 -12.48 30.53
CA ASN A 266 -6.29 -13.66 29.71
C ASN A 266 -4.96 -14.35 29.36
N LYS A 267 -4.87 -15.67 29.58
CA LYS A 267 -3.66 -16.46 29.23
C LYS A 267 -3.43 -16.63 27.73
N ASN A 268 -4.45 -16.42 26.91
CA ASN A 268 -4.40 -16.67 25.48
C ASN A 268 -5.03 -15.51 24.69
N ILE A 269 -4.48 -15.25 23.52
CA ILE A 269 -5.03 -14.28 22.59
C ILE A 269 -6.01 -14.98 21.66
N HIS A 270 -7.20 -14.40 21.49
CA HIS A 270 -8.21 -14.89 20.59
C HIS A 270 -8.54 -13.83 19.55
N PHE A 271 -8.42 -14.19 18.26
CA PHE A 271 -8.90 -13.39 17.14
C PHE A 271 -9.91 -14.21 16.32
N PHE A 272 -11.10 -13.66 16.11
CA PHE A 272 -12.15 -14.30 15.31
C PHE A 272 -12.40 -15.77 15.70
N GLU A 273 -12.54 -16.04 17.01
CA GLU A 273 -12.79 -17.37 17.59
C GLU A 273 -11.61 -18.36 17.45
N ARG A 274 -10.45 -17.91 16.99
CA ARG A 274 -9.24 -18.74 16.91
C ARG A 274 -8.21 -18.27 17.92
N ARG A 275 -7.60 -19.26 18.61
CA ARG A 275 -6.50 -19.03 19.53
C ARG A 275 -5.18 -18.89 18.77
N ILE A 276 -4.36 -17.92 19.17
CA ILE A 276 -2.97 -17.82 18.73
C ILE A 276 -2.11 -18.45 19.80
N ASP A 277 -1.26 -19.43 19.41
CA ASP A 277 -0.32 -20.08 20.32
C ASP A 277 0.82 -19.12 20.70
N ASN A 278 1.28 -19.24 21.96
CA ASN A 278 2.39 -18.43 22.48
C ASN A 278 3.69 -18.62 21.69
N LEU A 279 3.93 -19.80 21.11
CA LEU A 279 5.08 -20.06 20.22
C LEU A 279 5.01 -19.23 18.95
N SER A 280 3.84 -19.04 18.36
CA SER A 280 3.64 -18.18 17.19
C SER A 280 3.90 -16.70 17.50
N LEU A 281 3.67 -16.27 18.75
CA LEU A 281 3.94 -14.91 19.22
C LEU A 281 5.43 -14.59 19.29
N ILE A 282 6.28 -15.57 19.60
CA ILE A 282 7.73 -15.39 19.72
C ILE A 282 8.37 -15.22 18.32
N HIS A 283 7.75 -15.78 17.27
CA HIS A 283 8.25 -15.77 15.91
C HIS A 283 7.68 -14.61 15.04
N ILE A 284 6.74 -13.82 15.56
CA ILE A 284 6.16 -12.64 14.92
C ILE A 284 6.92 -11.37 15.32
#